data_def9074eb781c70b41968fa72d9a05a6
#
_entry.id   def9074eb781c70b41968fa72d9a05a6
#
_cell.length_a   1.000
_cell.length_b   1.000
_cell.length_c   1.000
_cell.angle_alpha   90.00
_cell.angle_beta   90.00
_cell.angle_gamma   90.00
#
_symmetry.space_group_name_H-M   'P 1'
#
loop_
_entity.id
_entity.type
_entity.pdbx_description
1 polymer ?
#
loop_
_entity_poly.entity_id
_entity_poly.type
_entity_poly.pdbx_seq_one_letter_code
_entity_poly.pdbx_strand_id
1 'polypeptide(L)'
;MGMDMQAHWEHLYRTKAPNETSWYQPHLETSLDWVLQAASDRSAAIIDMGAGESTLVDDLLGYGYVALTVLDVSDRAIRKAKQRLGPEASCIRWIVSDIAEAALAADAYDVWHDRAVFHFLVEPEQRSAYVRQLVRSLKVGGQVVIATFGSDGPAKCSGLDVERYDAVSLHYELGTKSQLVRDALVPHKTPFGTTQQFLYCQFSLDAASKEDL
;
A
#
# COMPACT_ATOMS: atom_id res chain seq x y z
N MET A 1 -13.15 20.69 11.32
CA MET A 1 -11.99 20.00 11.93
C MET A 1 -11.91 18.67 11.22
N GLY A 2 -10.88 18.45 10.40
CA GLY A 2 -10.64 17.16 9.76
C GLY A 2 -10.38 16.09 10.82
N MET A 3 -10.77 14.85 10.55
CA MET A 3 -10.49 13.71 11.43
C MET A 3 -8.97 13.51 11.48
N ASP A 4 -8.41 13.35 12.68
CA ASP A 4 -7.02 12.97 12.86
C ASP A 4 -6.85 11.48 12.48
N MET A 5 -6.34 11.25 11.28
CA MET A 5 -6.17 9.90 10.72
C MET A 5 -5.23 9.06 11.57
N GLN A 6 -4.15 9.64 12.10
CA GLN A 6 -3.22 8.93 12.96
C GLN A 6 -3.93 8.46 14.24
N ALA A 7 -4.65 9.34 14.92
CA ALA A 7 -5.40 8.99 16.13
C ALA A 7 -6.47 7.91 15.87
N HIS A 8 -7.13 7.94 14.70
CA HIS A 8 -8.11 6.92 14.29
C HIS A 8 -7.46 5.55 14.16
N TRP A 9 -6.36 5.43 13.40
CA TRP A 9 -5.67 4.16 13.18
C TRP A 9 -4.98 3.65 14.45
N GLU A 10 -4.38 4.53 15.27
CA GLU A 10 -3.86 4.17 16.59
C GLU A 10 -4.94 3.57 17.49
N HIS A 11 -6.15 4.16 17.50
CA HIS A 11 -7.27 3.63 18.26
C HIS A 11 -7.69 2.25 17.73
N LEU A 12 -7.82 2.11 16.41
CA LEU A 12 -8.23 0.85 15.78
C LEU A 12 -7.26 -0.28 16.14
N TYR A 13 -5.96 -0.10 15.90
CA TYR A 13 -4.95 -1.11 16.21
C TYR A 13 -4.73 -1.35 17.70
N ARG A 14 -5.25 -0.48 18.56
CA ARG A 14 -5.30 -0.71 20.01
C ARG A 14 -6.43 -1.63 20.41
N THR A 15 -7.58 -1.51 19.76
CA THR A 15 -8.85 -2.11 20.19
C THR A 15 -9.22 -3.37 19.44
N LYS A 16 -8.62 -3.62 18.28
CA LYS A 16 -8.92 -4.78 17.45
C LYS A 16 -7.72 -5.71 17.29
N ALA A 17 -8.01 -7.02 17.27
CA ALA A 17 -7.07 -8.00 16.77
C ALA A 17 -7.02 -7.97 15.23
N PRO A 18 -5.96 -8.46 14.58
CA PRO A 18 -5.84 -8.46 13.12
C PRO A 18 -7.07 -9.06 12.42
N ASN A 19 -7.53 -10.23 12.87
CA ASN A 19 -8.69 -10.94 12.32
C ASN A 19 -10.06 -10.33 12.68
N GLU A 20 -10.08 -9.20 13.36
CA GLU A 20 -11.27 -8.36 13.61
C GLU A 20 -11.36 -7.16 12.68
N THR A 21 -10.51 -7.12 11.65
CA THR A 21 -10.53 -6.08 10.61
C THR A 21 -11.03 -6.67 9.30
N SER A 22 -11.82 -5.90 8.53
CA SER A 22 -12.48 -6.42 7.33
C SER A 22 -11.51 -6.71 6.18
N TRP A 23 -10.31 -6.15 6.19
CA TRP A 23 -9.28 -6.36 5.16
C TRP A 23 -8.27 -7.46 5.52
N TYR A 24 -8.41 -8.08 6.68
CA TYR A 24 -7.47 -9.10 7.14
C TYR A 24 -7.39 -10.30 6.20
N GLN A 25 -6.18 -10.71 5.91
CA GLN A 25 -5.81 -12.00 5.32
C GLN A 25 -4.56 -12.51 6.04
N PRO A 26 -4.44 -13.82 6.30
CA PRO A 26 -3.22 -14.39 6.89
C PRO A 26 -2.01 -14.21 5.98
N HIS A 27 -2.19 -14.28 4.66
CA HIS A 27 -1.21 -13.97 3.63
C HIS A 27 -1.88 -13.20 2.50
N LEU A 28 -1.24 -12.16 1.97
CA LEU A 28 -1.74 -11.35 0.86
C LEU A 28 -1.35 -11.99 -0.48
N GLU A 29 -1.92 -13.16 -0.81
CA GLU A 29 -1.50 -13.98 -1.97
C GLU A 29 -1.41 -13.18 -3.27
N THR A 30 -2.43 -12.41 -3.62
CA THR A 30 -2.44 -11.59 -4.85
C THR A 30 -1.37 -10.50 -4.80
N SER A 31 -1.23 -9.78 -3.69
CA SER A 31 -0.19 -8.76 -3.50
C SER A 31 1.20 -9.38 -3.63
N LEU A 32 1.43 -10.51 -2.94
CA LEU A 32 2.70 -11.22 -2.98
C LEU A 32 3.05 -11.67 -4.41
N ASP A 33 2.13 -12.35 -5.10
CA ASP A 33 2.34 -12.80 -6.48
C ASP A 33 2.69 -11.63 -7.40
N TRP A 34 1.98 -10.52 -7.31
CA TRP A 34 2.21 -9.36 -8.16
C TRP A 34 3.53 -8.64 -7.85
N VAL A 35 3.88 -8.53 -6.58
CA VAL A 35 5.18 -7.97 -6.16
C VAL A 35 6.34 -8.86 -6.60
N LEU A 36 6.22 -10.19 -6.48
CA LEU A 36 7.24 -11.14 -6.94
C LEU A 36 7.48 -11.06 -8.46
N GLN A 37 6.42 -10.82 -9.24
CA GLN A 37 6.53 -10.65 -10.70
C GLN A 37 7.09 -9.27 -11.07
N ALA A 38 6.75 -8.21 -10.29
CA ALA A 38 7.26 -6.86 -10.48
C ALA A 38 8.75 -6.73 -10.12
N ALA A 39 9.24 -7.52 -9.16
CA ALA A 39 10.60 -7.48 -8.61
C ALA A 39 11.25 -8.87 -8.72
N SER A 40 11.74 -9.23 -9.89
CA SER A 40 12.41 -10.53 -10.10
C SER A 40 13.76 -10.66 -9.38
N ASP A 41 14.44 -9.53 -9.14
CA ASP A 41 15.70 -9.49 -8.37
C ASP A 41 15.40 -9.35 -6.86
N ARG A 42 16.01 -10.20 -6.04
CA ARG A 42 15.87 -10.18 -4.58
C ARG A 42 16.53 -8.98 -3.90
N SER A 43 17.38 -8.24 -4.60
CA SER A 43 17.94 -6.96 -4.17
C SER A 43 17.03 -5.77 -4.46
N ALA A 44 15.92 -5.96 -5.17
CA ALA A 44 14.96 -4.91 -5.47
C ALA A 44 14.46 -4.23 -4.18
N ALA A 45 14.49 -2.92 -4.17
CA ALA A 45 13.99 -2.13 -3.05
C ALA A 45 12.47 -2.01 -3.12
N ILE A 46 11.78 -2.56 -2.13
CA ILE A 46 10.31 -2.59 -2.06
C ILE A 46 9.84 -1.76 -0.89
N ILE A 47 8.83 -0.91 -1.11
CA ILE A 47 8.11 -0.22 -0.04
C ILE A 47 6.67 -0.71 0.02
N ASP A 48 6.22 -1.08 1.24
CA ASP A 48 4.83 -1.42 1.56
C ASP A 48 4.18 -0.25 2.30
N MET A 49 3.22 0.39 1.64
CA MET A 49 2.57 1.63 2.10
C MET A 49 1.33 1.31 2.91
N GLY A 50 1.24 1.90 4.12
CA GLY A 50 0.14 1.66 5.04
C GLY A 50 -0.03 0.19 5.37
N ALA A 51 1.09 -0.49 5.58
CA ALA A 51 1.12 -1.94 5.75
C ALA A 51 0.30 -2.43 6.96
N GLY A 52 0.07 -1.58 7.94
CA GLY A 52 -0.67 -1.98 9.14
C GLY A 52 -0.03 -3.17 9.85
N GLU A 53 -0.83 -4.20 10.05
CA GLU A 53 -0.41 -5.50 10.58
C GLU A 53 -0.28 -6.57 9.48
N SER A 54 -0.15 -6.17 8.20
CA SER A 54 0.03 -7.07 7.05
C SER A 54 1.23 -7.99 7.23
N THR A 55 1.12 -9.20 6.70
CA THR A 55 2.20 -10.21 6.67
C THR A 55 2.98 -10.21 5.35
N LEU A 56 2.71 -9.27 4.44
CA LEU A 56 3.41 -9.21 3.16
C LEU A 56 4.92 -9.12 3.34
N VAL A 57 5.37 -8.30 4.29
CA VAL A 57 6.81 -8.16 4.58
C VAL A 57 7.43 -9.44 5.12
N ASP A 58 6.69 -10.24 5.90
CA ASP A 58 7.11 -11.57 6.39
C ASP A 58 7.32 -12.52 5.21
N ASP A 59 6.34 -12.55 4.29
CA ASP A 59 6.40 -13.39 3.10
C ASP A 59 7.57 -12.96 2.18
N LEU A 60 7.77 -11.66 1.94
CA LEU A 60 8.87 -11.14 1.14
C LEU A 60 10.26 -11.48 1.73
N LEU A 61 10.40 -11.39 3.06
CA LEU A 61 11.63 -11.87 3.74
C LEU A 61 11.84 -13.37 3.49
N GLY A 62 10.79 -14.17 3.63
CA GLY A 62 10.83 -15.62 3.36
C GLY A 62 11.23 -15.94 1.91
N TYR A 63 10.91 -15.06 0.96
CA TYR A 63 11.36 -15.15 -0.45
C TYR A 63 12.77 -14.60 -0.69
N GLY A 64 13.44 -14.08 0.37
CA GLY A 64 14.83 -13.64 0.32
C GLY A 64 15.03 -12.19 -0.12
N TYR A 65 14.00 -11.34 -0.09
CA TYR A 65 14.19 -9.90 -0.31
C TYR A 65 14.87 -9.25 0.88
N VAL A 66 15.84 -8.37 0.62
CA VAL A 66 16.69 -7.76 1.64
C VAL A 66 16.54 -6.25 1.76
N ALA A 67 15.92 -5.60 0.79
CA ALA A 67 15.77 -4.14 0.74
C ALA A 67 14.30 -3.75 0.93
N LEU A 68 13.75 -4.05 2.12
CA LEU A 68 12.34 -3.84 2.46
C LEU A 68 12.15 -2.59 3.31
N THR A 69 11.14 -1.80 2.96
CA THR A 69 10.67 -0.66 3.74
C THR A 69 9.18 -0.83 4.01
N VAL A 70 8.77 -0.57 5.25
CA VAL A 70 7.36 -0.55 5.66
C VAL A 70 7.04 0.84 6.19
N LEU A 71 5.97 1.45 5.69
CA LEU A 71 5.46 2.72 6.17
C LEU A 71 4.03 2.54 6.65
N ASP A 72 3.72 3.08 7.83
CA ASP A 72 2.36 3.21 8.33
C ASP A 72 2.24 4.47 9.19
N VAL A 73 1.06 5.06 9.24
CA VAL A 73 0.77 6.22 10.10
C VAL A 73 0.67 5.82 11.57
N SER A 74 0.37 4.55 11.86
CA SER A 74 0.25 4.01 13.22
C SER A 74 1.56 3.38 13.71
N ASP A 75 2.15 4.00 14.73
CA ASP A 75 3.29 3.43 15.46
C ASP A 75 2.92 2.09 16.14
N ARG A 76 1.66 1.94 16.54
CA ARG A 76 1.17 0.68 17.13
C ARG A 76 1.17 -0.47 16.13
N ALA A 77 0.70 -0.25 14.92
CA ALA A 77 0.74 -1.26 13.85
C ALA A 77 2.17 -1.69 13.58
N ILE A 78 3.08 -0.72 13.41
CA ILE A 78 4.52 -0.98 13.22
C ILE A 78 5.10 -1.79 14.38
N ARG A 79 4.80 -1.43 15.64
CA ARG A 79 5.29 -2.20 16.80
C ARG A 79 4.80 -3.63 16.82
N LYS A 80 3.53 -3.87 16.49
CA LYS A 80 2.97 -5.23 16.40
C LYS A 80 3.64 -6.07 15.30
N ALA A 81 3.84 -5.48 14.11
CA ALA A 81 4.55 -6.13 13.01
C ALA A 81 5.99 -6.48 13.41
N LYS A 82 6.72 -5.54 14.03
CA LYS A 82 8.07 -5.80 14.57
C LYS A 82 8.08 -6.92 15.62
N GLN A 83 7.11 -6.92 16.52
CA GLN A 83 7.00 -7.96 17.55
C GLN A 83 6.75 -9.35 16.95
N ARG A 84 5.91 -9.42 15.90
CA ARG A 84 5.63 -10.66 15.16
C ARG A 84 6.89 -11.21 14.48
N LEU A 85 7.66 -10.34 13.82
CA LEU A 85 8.88 -10.72 13.11
C LEU A 85 10.06 -11.04 14.06
N GLY A 86 10.03 -10.55 15.30
CA GLY A 86 11.12 -10.76 16.22
C GLY A 86 12.46 -10.20 15.72
N PRO A 87 13.55 -10.99 15.74
CA PRO A 87 14.88 -10.52 15.31
C PRO A 87 14.93 -10.07 13.84
N GLU A 88 14.14 -10.66 12.95
CA GLU A 88 14.11 -10.33 11.53
C GLU A 88 13.60 -8.90 11.26
N ALA A 89 12.88 -8.30 12.21
CA ALA A 89 12.46 -6.89 12.11
C ALA A 89 13.63 -5.92 11.93
N SER A 90 14.85 -6.29 12.35
CA SER A 90 16.06 -5.48 12.18
C SER A 90 16.52 -5.38 10.73
N CYS A 91 16.07 -6.28 9.85
CA CYS A 91 16.38 -6.28 8.41
C CYS A 91 15.51 -5.33 7.61
N ILE A 92 14.48 -4.71 8.22
CA ILE A 92 13.48 -3.90 7.55
C ILE A 92 13.63 -2.44 7.98
N ARG A 93 13.48 -1.52 7.03
CA ARG A 93 13.36 -0.10 7.31
C ARG A 93 11.90 0.22 7.68
N TRP A 94 11.67 0.71 8.89
CA TRP A 94 10.36 1.08 9.39
C TRP A 94 10.20 2.59 9.45
N ILE A 95 9.08 3.10 8.92
CA ILE A 95 8.75 4.53 8.91
C ILE A 95 7.36 4.70 9.51
N VAL A 96 7.26 5.51 10.57
CA VAL A 96 5.97 5.95 11.14
C VAL A 96 5.74 7.36 10.65
N SER A 97 4.83 7.52 9.68
CA SER A 97 4.53 8.83 9.09
C SER A 97 3.24 8.78 8.30
N ASP A 98 2.58 9.92 8.16
CA ASP A 98 1.63 10.13 7.06
C ASP A 98 2.40 10.07 5.73
N ILE A 99 1.79 9.43 4.72
CA ILE A 99 2.42 9.30 3.40
C ILE A 99 2.69 10.65 2.73
N ALA A 100 1.81 11.62 2.93
CA ALA A 100 1.96 12.95 2.36
C ALA A 100 3.16 13.72 2.96
N GLU A 101 3.56 13.36 4.20
CA GLU A 101 4.62 14.03 4.96
C GLU A 101 5.92 13.21 5.03
N ALA A 102 5.89 11.95 4.57
CA ALA A 102 7.01 11.04 4.68
C ALA A 102 8.25 11.55 3.93
N ALA A 103 9.38 11.60 4.63
CA ALA A 103 10.67 11.95 4.04
C ALA A 103 11.30 10.76 3.30
N LEU A 104 10.68 10.35 2.18
CA LEU A 104 11.23 9.30 1.33
C LEU A 104 12.35 9.86 0.45
N ALA A 105 13.38 9.06 0.21
CA ALA A 105 14.44 9.43 -0.72
C ALA A 105 13.93 9.36 -2.18
N ALA A 106 14.45 10.22 -3.04
CA ALA A 106 14.16 10.15 -4.48
C ALA A 106 14.82 8.90 -5.06
N ASP A 107 14.18 8.29 -6.08
CA ASP A 107 14.70 7.14 -6.82
C ASP A 107 15.15 5.97 -5.93
N ALA A 108 14.45 5.75 -4.82
CA ALA A 108 14.85 4.77 -3.83
C ALA A 108 14.28 3.38 -4.06
N TYR A 109 13.09 3.29 -4.67
CA TYR A 109 12.34 2.03 -4.72
C TYR A 109 12.16 1.51 -6.15
N ASP A 110 12.24 0.19 -6.29
CA ASP A 110 11.92 -0.54 -7.51
C ASP A 110 10.44 -0.91 -7.57
N VAL A 111 9.83 -1.19 -6.40
CA VAL A 111 8.42 -1.51 -6.28
C VAL A 111 7.78 -0.71 -5.15
N TRP A 112 6.63 -0.12 -5.47
CA TRP A 112 5.71 0.51 -4.54
C TRP A 112 4.47 -0.36 -4.43
N HIS A 113 4.21 -0.89 -3.23
CA HIS A 113 3.00 -1.65 -2.94
C HIS A 113 2.08 -0.84 -2.04
N ASP A 114 0.78 -0.86 -2.34
CA ASP A 114 -0.29 -0.25 -1.54
C ASP A 114 -1.51 -1.17 -1.59
N ARG A 115 -2.00 -1.58 -0.45
CA ARG A 115 -3.27 -2.29 -0.37
C ARG A 115 -4.18 -1.65 0.67
N ALA A 116 -5.25 -1.04 0.21
CA ALA A 116 -6.27 -0.39 1.03
C ALA A 116 -5.79 0.88 1.76
N VAL A 117 -4.92 1.69 1.14
CA VAL A 117 -4.53 3.02 1.65
C VAL A 117 -5.01 4.12 0.72
N PHE A 118 -4.70 4.05 -0.57
CA PHE A 118 -5.05 5.10 -1.53
C PHE A 118 -6.54 5.44 -1.54
N HIS A 119 -7.41 4.46 -1.33
CA HIS A 119 -8.84 4.68 -1.32
C HIS A 119 -9.35 5.51 -0.12
N PHE A 120 -8.56 5.70 0.94
CA PHE A 120 -8.90 6.61 2.04
C PHE A 120 -8.58 8.07 1.75
N LEU A 121 -7.85 8.35 0.67
CA LEU A 121 -7.50 9.71 0.25
C LEU A 121 -8.67 10.30 -0.54
N VAL A 122 -9.72 10.71 0.15
CA VAL A 122 -10.95 11.20 -0.46
C VAL A 122 -10.82 12.63 -1.01
N GLU A 123 -9.86 13.42 -0.48
CA GLU A 123 -9.60 14.77 -0.95
C GLU A 123 -8.57 14.79 -2.09
N PRO A 124 -8.79 15.55 -3.19
CA PRO A 124 -7.89 15.61 -4.33
C PRO A 124 -6.46 16.02 -3.96
N GLU A 125 -6.29 16.89 -2.97
CA GLU A 125 -5.00 17.38 -2.48
C GLU A 125 -4.18 16.26 -1.84
N GLN A 126 -4.86 15.34 -1.10
CA GLN A 126 -4.22 14.17 -0.50
C GLN A 126 -3.74 13.20 -1.59
N ARG A 127 -4.58 12.91 -2.59
CA ARG A 127 -4.20 12.06 -3.73
C ARG A 127 -3.01 12.64 -4.49
N SER A 128 -3.05 13.96 -4.77
CA SER A 128 -1.95 14.65 -5.42
C SER A 128 -0.65 14.57 -4.60
N ALA A 129 -0.72 14.71 -3.28
CA ALA A 129 0.45 14.59 -2.40
C ALA A 129 1.01 13.16 -2.41
N TYR A 130 0.15 12.15 -2.35
CA TYR A 130 0.52 10.74 -2.46
C TYR A 130 1.23 10.46 -3.80
N VAL A 131 0.63 10.88 -4.93
CA VAL A 131 1.19 10.66 -6.27
C VAL A 131 2.55 11.35 -6.42
N ARG A 132 2.72 12.57 -5.91
CA ARG A 132 4.04 13.24 -5.90
C ARG A 132 5.09 12.43 -5.14
N GLN A 133 4.76 11.88 -3.96
CA GLN A 133 5.68 11.02 -3.19
C GLN A 133 6.04 9.75 -3.96
N LEU A 134 5.04 9.10 -4.56
CA LEU A 134 5.22 7.90 -5.37
C LEU A 134 6.18 8.18 -6.54
N VAL A 135 5.87 9.18 -7.39
CA VAL A 135 6.68 9.51 -8.57
C VAL A 135 8.09 9.92 -8.19
N ARG A 136 8.25 10.70 -7.11
CA ARG A 136 9.57 11.11 -6.61
C ARG A 136 10.41 9.93 -6.13
N SER A 137 9.79 8.99 -5.41
CA SER A 137 10.53 7.96 -4.67
C SER A 137 10.75 6.68 -5.46
N LEU A 138 9.92 6.43 -6.46
CA LEU A 138 10.04 5.26 -7.33
C LEU A 138 11.11 5.53 -8.39
N LYS A 139 11.93 4.53 -8.70
CA LYS A 139 12.92 4.60 -9.79
C LYS A 139 12.23 4.66 -11.15
N VAL A 140 12.94 5.15 -12.16
CA VAL A 140 12.51 5.02 -13.56
C VAL A 140 12.35 3.55 -13.91
N GLY A 141 11.22 3.18 -14.53
CA GLY A 141 10.87 1.79 -14.81
C GLY A 141 10.36 1.02 -13.59
N GLY A 142 10.32 1.67 -12.44
CA GLY A 142 9.77 1.08 -11.22
C GLY A 142 8.29 0.74 -11.34
N GLN A 143 7.84 -0.20 -10.52
CA GLN A 143 6.51 -0.78 -10.60
C GLN A 143 5.64 -0.35 -9.41
N VAL A 144 4.37 -0.08 -9.69
CA VAL A 144 3.36 0.20 -8.66
C VAL A 144 2.37 -0.96 -8.64
N VAL A 145 2.21 -1.59 -7.50
CA VAL A 145 1.12 -2.55 -7.25
C VAL A 145 0.18 -1.91 -6.25
N ILE A 146 -1.01 -1.53 -6.70
CA ILE A 146 -1.98 -0.80 -5.88
C ILE A 146 -3.31 -1.55 -5.87
N ALA A 147 -3.91 -1.70 -4.68
CA ALA A 147 -5.20 -2.34 -4.49
C ALA A 147 -6.15 -1.45 -3.70
N THR A 148 -7.26 -1.09 -4.33
CA THR A 148 -8.34 -0.25 -3.78
C THR A 148 -9.65 -1.03 -3.74
N PHE A 149 -10.71 -0.47 -3.17
CA PHE A 149 -12.03 -1.01 -3.44
C PHE A 149 -12.42 -0.74 -4.90
N GLY A 150 -12.95 -1.77 -5.57
CA GLY A 150 -13.54 -1.67 -6.90
C GLY A 150 -14.89 -0.94 -6.87
N SER A 151 -15.45 -0.66 -8.04
CA SER A 151 -16.71 0.09 -8.18
C SER A 151 -17.88 -0.48 -7.38
N ASP A 152 -17.91 -1.81 -7.21
CA ASP A 152 -18.92 -2.54 -6.41
C ASP A 152 -18.49 -2.76 -4.96
N GLY A 153 -17.36 -2.22 -4.57
CA GLY A 153 -16.84 -2.29 -3.19
C GLY A 153 -17.65 -1.42 -2.22
N PRO A 154 -17.39 -1.53 -0.91
CA PRO A 154 -18.06 -0.70 0.10
C PRO A 154 -17.69 0.78 -0.08
N ALA A 155 -18.65 1.67 0.22
CA ALA A 155 -18.41 3.13 0.26
C ALA A 155 -17.74 3.60 1.55
N LYS A 156 -17.62 2.72 2.55
CA LYS A 156 -16.96 3.00 3.84
C LYS A 156 -16.10 1.82 4.28
N CYS A 157 -14.99 2.13 4.93
CA CYS A 157 -14.13 1.17 5.59
C CYS A 157 -13.73 1.70 6.97
N SER A 158 -13.87 0.89 8.01
CA SER A 158 -13.56 1.31 9.40
C SER A 158 -14.26 2.60 9.85
N GLY A 159 -15.46 2.86 9.33
CA GLY A 159 -16.20 4.10 9.63
C GLY A 159 -15.78 5.32 8.81
N LEU A 160 -14.72 5.21 8.02
CA LEU A 160 -14.24 6.26 7.11
C LEU A 160 -14.87 6.11 5.74
N ASP A 161 -15.10 7.24 5.07
CA ASP A 161 -15.45 7.27 3.65
C ASP A 161 -14.24 6.81 2.81
N VAL A 162 -14.53 6.17 1.68
CA VAL A 162 -13.50 5.72 0.74
C VAL A 162 -13.92 6.01 -0.70
N GLU A 163 -12.94 6.30 -1.53
CA GLU A 163 -13.11 6.34 -2.97
C GLU A 163 -13.07 4.92 -3.56
N ARG A 164 -13.87 4.68 -4.58
CA ARG A 164 -13.93 3.41 -5.31
C ARG A 164 -13.47 3.64 -6.73
N TYR A 165 -12.70 2.71 -7.24
CA TYR A 165 -12.05 2.88 -8.52
C TYR A 165 -12.40 1.73 -9.49
N ASP A 166 -12.37 2.06 -10.77
CA ASP A 166 -12.05 1.14 -11.84
C ASP A 166 -10.62 1.40 -12.34
N ALA A 167 -10.12 0.58 -13.25
CA ALA A 167 -8.73 0.71 -13.72
C ALA A 167 -8.49 2.04 -14.45
N VAL A 168 -9.50 2.59 -15.11
CA VAL A 168 -9.41 3.86 -15.85
C VAL A 168 -9.33 5.04 -14.90
N SER A 169 -10.23 5.10 -13.91
CA SER A 169 -10.26 6.18 -12.92
C SER A 169 -9.03 6.16 -12.02
N LEU A 170 -8.54 4.96 -11.62
CA LEU A 170 -7.30 4.84 -10.86
C LEU A 170 -6.08 5.28 -11.68
N HIS A 171 -6.02 4.91 -12.96
CA HIS A 171 -4.95 5.37 -13.86
C HIS A 171 -4.99 6.89 -14.04
N TYR A 172 -6.17 7.48 -14.13
CA TYR A 172 -6.32 8.95 -14.20
C TYR A 172 -5.71 9.65 -12.98
N GLU A 173 -5.91 9.12 -11.78
CA GLU A 173 -5.31 9.68 -10.55
C GLU A 173 -3.78 9.59 -10.53
N LEU A 174 -3.21 8.47 -11.02
CA LEU A 174 -1.75 8.30 -11.11
C LEU A 174 -1.11 9.14 -12.23
N GLY A 175 -1.94 9.63 -13.15
CA GLY A 175 -1.52 10.51 -14.25
C GLY A 175 -0.92 9.79 -15.45
N THR A 176 -0.78 10.56 -16.54
CA THR A 176 -0.33 10.05 -17.86
C THR A 176 1.12 9.57 -17.89
N LYS A 177 1.85 9.73 -16.80
CA LYS A 177 3.25 9.34 -16.65
C LYS A 177 3.42 7.89 -16.19
N SER A 178 2.32 7.19 -15.99
CA SER A 178 2.28 5.77 -15.65
C SER A 178 1.59 4.99 -16.78
N GLN A 179 2.04 3.76 -17.03
CA GLN A 179 1.39 2.82 -17.94
C GLN A 179 0.72 1.72 -17.14
N LEU A 180 -0.58 1.49 -17.39
CA LEU A 180 -1.28 0.34 -16.84
C LEU A 180 -0.72 -0.94 -17.48
N VAL A 181 -0.13 -1.80 -16.68
CA VAL A 181 0.44 -3.10 -17.11
C VAL A 181 -0.63 -4.18 -17.07
N ARG A 182 -1.39 -4.23 -16.00
CA ARG A 182 -2.52 -5.16 -15.81
C ARG A 182 -3.45 -4.68 -14.70
N ASP A 183 -4.67 -5.20 -14.73
CA ASP A 183 -5.64 -5.05 -13.64
C ASP A 183 -6.40 -6.35 -13.39
N ALA A 184 -7.01 -6.46 -12.21
CA ALA A 184 -7.89 -7.57 -11.86
C ALA A 184 -8.86 -7.17 -10.74
N LEU A 185 -10.10 -7.66 -10.84
CA LEU A 185 -11.05 -7.61 -9.73
C LEU A 185 -10.89 -8.88 -8.88
N VAL A 186 -10.54 -8.70 -7.62
CA VAL A 186 -10.23 -9.79 -6.69
C VAL A 186 -11.25 -9.80 -5.55
N PRO A 187 -12.04 -10.87 -5.39
CA PRO A 187 -12.94 -11.01 -4.26
C PRO A 187 -12.13 -11.30 -2.98
N HIS A 188 -12.35 -10.50 -1.95
CA HIS A 188 -11.79 -10.69 -0.63
C HIS A 188 -12.88 -11.15 0.35
N LYS A 189 -12.71 -12.33 0.94
CA LYS A 189 -13.57 -12.81 2.03
C LYS A 189 -13.10 -12.19 3.34
N THR A 190 -13.95 -11.39 3.96
CA THR A 190 -13.68 -10.81 5.27
C THR A 190 -13.77 -11.89 6.37
N PRO A 191 -13.14 -11.70 7.53
CA PRO A 191 -13.30 -12.58 8.68
C PRO A 191 -14.76 -12.71 9.16
N PHE A 192 -15.62 -11.77 8.77
CA PHE A 192 -17.05 -11.75 9.13
C PHE A 192 -17.94 -12.49 8.14
N GLY A 193 -17.37 -13.17 7.14
CA GLY A 193 -18.10 -13.95 6.13
C GLY A 193 -18.68 -13.14 4.96
N THR A 194 -18.48 -11.84 4.94
CA THR A 194 -18.86 -10.98 3.79
C THR A 194 -17.78 -10.99 2.72
N THR A 195 -18.15 -10.60 1.50
CA THR A 195 -17.19 -10.45 0.40
C THR A 195 -17.06 -8.97 0.05
N GLN A 196 -15.82 -8.51 -0.09
CA GLN A 196 -15.47 -7.19 -0.62
C GLN A 196 -14.76 -7.36 -1.95
N GLN A 197 -15.04 -6.48 -2.90
CA GLN A 197 -14.36 -6.48 -4.19
C GLN A 197 -13.18 -5.51 -4.13
N PHE A 198 -11.98 -6.02 -4.35
CA PHE A 198 -10.78 -5.21 -4.57
C PHE A 198 -10.47 -5.12 -6.06
N LEU A 199 -10.11 -3.93 -6.49
CA LEU A 199 -9.44 -3.70 -7.76
C LEU A 199 -7.94 -3.68 -7.49
N TYR A 200 -7.21 -4.59 -8.10
CA TYR A 200 -5.76 -4.57 -8.18
C TYR A 200 -5.34 -3.98 -9.51
N CYS A 201 -4.40 -3.04 -9.50
CA CYS A 201 -3.75 -2.53 -10.69
C CYS A 201 -2.23 -2.57 -10.53
N GLN A 202 -1.53 -2.91 -11.62
CA GLN A 202 -0.09 -2.74 -11.71
C GLN A 202 0.22 -1.69 -12.77
N PHE A 203 1.07 -0.73 -12.41
CA PHE A 203 1.56 0.29 -13.33
C PHE A 203 3.08 0.24 -13.39
N SER A 204 3.64 0.66 -14.53
CA SER A 204 5.06 1.00 -14.66
C SER A 204 5.21 2.51 -14.76
N LEU A 205 6.29 3.06 -14.18
CA LEU A 205 6.60 4.48 -14.24
C LEU A 205 7.57 4.76 -15.38
N ASP A 206 7.18 5.60 -16.33
CA ASP A 206 8.01 5.94 -17.50
C ASP A 206 9.13 6.93 -17.17
N ALA A 207 10.19 6.96 -17.99
CA ALA A 207 11.31 7.91 -17.85
C ALA A 207 10.85 9.38 -17.93
N ALA A 208 9.88 9.69 -18.79
CA ALA A 208 9.29 11.01 -18.92
C ALA A 208 8.54 11.50 -17.67
N SER A 209 8.28 10.61 -16.71
CA SER A 209 7.54 10.93 -15.49
C SER A 209 8.25 11.89 -14.55
N LYS A 210 9.56 12.10 -14.71
CA LYS A 210 10.41 12.84 -13.76
C LYS A 210 10.87 14.20 -14.24
N GLU A 211 10.55 14.56 -15.49
CA GLU A 211 11.05 15.83 -16.08
C GLU A 211 10.29 17.08 -15.61
N ASP A 212 9.13 16.93 -14.95
CA ASP A 212 8.24 18.02 -14.52
C ASP A 212 7.99 18.10 -12.99
N LEU A 213 8.90 17.58 -12.17
CA LEU A 213 8.83 17.69 -10.70
C LEU A 213 9.68 18.88 -10.18
#